data_a97d24a12b622cc87c802f2973f07f3c
#
_entry.id   a97d24a12b622cc87c802f2973f07f3c
#
_cell.length_a   1.000
_cell.length_b   1.000
_cell.length_c   1.000
_cell.angle_alpha   90.00
_cell.angle_beta   90.00
_cell.angle_gamma   90.00
#
_symmetry.space_group_name_H-M   'P 1'
#
loop_
_entity.id
_entity.type
_entity.pdbx_description
1 polymer ?
#
loop_
_entity_poly.entity_id
_entity_poly.type
_entity_poly.pdbx_seq_one_letter_code
_entity_poly.pdbx_strand_id
1 'polypeptide(L)'
;MERAAVKRKKVIVPFLIGLLLLSSIVFIKHLMNRMNSYIEKNGKMCMGAVVEQMQQTYELQTNGYYSQLHLVEGYLLQKKELSLETEENRNFFEVWERESESTLLFLQENGKAITADGTKMRIDIPSKLLLDLRNGHNIAKLVAWNHEEIQNGAYLVAISCQPYRIDGK
;
A
#
# COMPACT_ATOMS: atom_id res chain seq x y z
N MET A 1 -72.99 41.37 -7.22
CA MET A 1 -71.55 41.45 -6.86
C MET A 1 -70.99 40.12 -6.40
N GLU A 2 -71.71 39.20 -5.82
CA GLU A 2 -71.22 37.87 -5.27
C GLU A 2 -70.62 36.91 -6.31
N ARG A 3 -71.21 36.82 -7.52
CA ARG A 3 -70.75 35.93 -8.59
C ARG A 3 -69.30 36.21 -9.10
N ALA A 4 -68.87 37.44 -9.03
CA ALA A 4 -67.52 37.85 -9.47
C ALA A 4 -66.45 37.51 -8.43
N ALA A 5 -66.79 37.60 -7.14
CA ALA A 5 -65.90 37.21 -6.04
C ALA A 5 -65.64 35.69 -5.98
N VAL A 6 -66.67 34.86 -6.27
CA VAL A 6 -66.55 33.41 -6.33
C VAL A 6 -65.70 32.94 -7.52
N LYS A 7 -65.84 33.60 -8.68
CA LYS A 7 -64.99 33.30 -9.86
C LYS A 7 -63.52 33.66 -9.59
N ARG A 8 -63.22 34.77 -8.93
CA ARG A 8 -61.82 35.14 -8.56
C ARG A 8 -61.22 34.13 -7.57
N LYS A 9 -61.94 33.67 -6.55
CA LYS A 9 -61.45 32.65 -5.62
C LYS A 9 -61.15 31.33 -6.32
N LYS A 10 -61.94 30.89 -7.30
CA LYS A 10 -61.77 29.66 -8.06
C LYS A 10 -60.45 29.64 -8.91
N VAL A 11 -59.90 30.82 -9.28
CA VAL A 11 -58.69 30.93 -10.07
C VAL A 11 -57.46 31.19 -9.17
N ILE A 12 -57.63 31.98 -8.09
CA ILE A 12 -56.53 32.34 -7.18
C ILE A 12 -56.04 31.14 -6.36
N VAL A 13 -56.94 30.30 -5.87
CA VAL A 13 -56.57 29.14 -5.03
C VAL A 13 -55.71 28.15 -5.79
N PRO A 14 -56.04 27.67 -7.01
CA PRO A 14 -55.17 26.75 -7.75
C PRO A 14 -53.88 27.40 -8.18
N PHE A 15 -53.83 28.71 -8.44
CA PHE A 15 -52.63 29.45 -8.76
C PHE A 15 -51.68 29.49 -7.54
N LEU A 16 -52.16 29.76 -6.33
CA LEU A 16 -51.37 29.74 -5.10
C LEU A 16 -50.84 28.35 -4.80
N ILE A 17 -51.64 27.30 -5.00
CA ILE A 17 -51.22 25.91 -4.81
C ILE A 17 -50.09 25.59 -5.83
N GLY A 18 -50.25 25.96 -7.09
CA GLY A 18 -49.23 25.81 -8.12
C GLY A 18 -47.90 26.49 -7.76
N LEU A 19 -47.99 27.73 -7.25
CA LEU A 19 -46.81 28.50 -6.84
C LEU A 19 -46.09 27.84 -5.62
N LEU A 20 -46.85 27.32 -4.67
CA LEU A 20 -46.33 26.58 -3.52
C LEU A 20 -45.64 25.27 -3.94
N LEU A 21 -46.23 24.54 -4.88
CA LEU A 21 -45.60 23.33 -5.42
C LEU A 21 -44.31 23.64 -6.17
N LEU A 22 -44.31 24.69 -6.98
CA LEU A 22 -43.12 25.10 -7.71
C LEU A 22 -41.97 25.54 -6.76
N SER A 23 -42.32 26.32 -5.73
CA SER A 23 -41.32 26.74 -4.73
C SER A 23 -40.75 25.53 -3.95
N SER A 24 -41.60 24.53 -3.63
CA SER A 24 -41.16 23.30 -2.96
C SER A 24 -40.21 22.47 -3.82
N ILE A 25 -40.48 22.37 -5.13
CA ILE A 25 -39.59 21.68 -6.07
C ILE A 25 -38.23 22.35 -6.16
N VAL A 26 -38.22 23.68 -6.27
CA VAL A 26 -36.98 24.46 -6.31
C VAL A 26 -36.18 24.31 -5.02
N PHE A 27 -36.87 24.33 -3.88
CA PHE A 27 -36.24 24.17 -2.58
C PHE A 27 -35.63 22.76 -2.40
N ILE A 28 -36.37 21.73 -2.80
CA ILE A 28 -35.85 20.33 -2.75
C ILE A 28 -34.63 20.19 -3.66
N LYS A 29 -34.69 20.73 -4.88
CA LYS A 29 -33.53 20.68 -5.79
C LYS A 29 -32.31 21.40 -5.21
N HIS A 30 -32.52 22.55 -4.57
CA HIS A 30 -31.45 23.27 -3.90
C HIS A 30 -30.84 22.48 -2.73
N LEU A 31 -31.67 21.86 -1.89
CA LEU A 31 -31.21 20.98 -0.81
C LEU A 31 -30.44 19.77 -1.33
N MET A 32 -30.94 19.10 -2.38
CA MET A 32 -30.24 17.97 -2.99
C MET A 32 -28.86 18.37 -3.53
N ASN A 33 -28.77 19.51 -4.21
CA ASN A 33 -27.48 19.99 -4.72
C ASN A 33 -26.49 20.29 -3.57
N ARG A 34 -26.96 20.89 -2.47
CA ARG A 34 -26.14 21.12 -1.28
C ARG A 34 -25.69 19.82 -0.62
N MET A 35 -26.59 18.86 -0.47
CA MET A 35 -26.24 17.54 0.08
C MET A 35 -25.23 16.81 -0.78
N ASN A 36 -25.41 16.79 -2.10
CA ASN A 36 -24.46 16.15 -3.00
C ASN A 36 -23.07 16.78 -2.92
N SER A 37 -23.00 18.11 -2.91
CA SER A 37 -21.73 18.84 -2.74
C SER A 37 -21.07 18.54 -1.39
N TYR A 38 -21.86 18.43 -0.31
CA TYR A 38 -21.37 18.09 1.02
C TYR A 38 -20.82 16.66 1.10
N ILE A 39 -21.56 15.69 0.51
CA ILE A 39 -21.15 14.28 0.44
C ILE A 39 -19.86 14.14 -0.38
N GLU A 40 -19.78 14.80 -1.53
CA GLU A 40 -18.59 14.76 -2.37
C GLU A 40 -17.36 15.35 -1.66
N LYS A 41 -17.52 16.51 -1.02
CA LYS A 41 -16.43 17.15 -0.27
C LYS A 41 -15.95 16.29 0.90
N ASN A 42 -16.89 15.75 1.68
CA ASN A 42 -16.54 14.87 2.81
C ASN A 42 -15.94 13.55 2.34
N GLY A 43 -16.48 12.97 1.25
CA GLY A 43 -15.91 11.76 0.65
C GLY A 43 -14.45 11.97 0.22
N LYS A 44 -14.15 13.08 -0.46
CA LYS A 44 -12.77 13.42 -0.85
C LYS A 44 -11.85 13.62 0.35
N MET A 45 -12.32 14.29 1.41
CA MET A 45 -11.53 14.47 2.64
C MET A 45 -11.27 13.14 3.35
N CYS A 46 -12.29 12.27 3.48
CA CYS A 46 -12.10 10.97 4.09
C CYS A 46 -11.14 10.09 3.28
N MET A 47 -11.28 10.06 1.95
CA MET A 47 -10.35 9.33 1.09
C MET A 47 -8.93 9.88 1.19
N GLY A 48 -8.76 11.20 1.22
CA GLY A 48 -7.46 11.83 1.41
C GLY A 48 -6.80 11.41 2.72
N ALA A 49 -7.54 11.45 3.82
CA ALA A 49 -7.04 11.02 5.13
C ALA A 49 -6.67 9.53 5.17
N VAL A 50 -7.48 8.67 4.53
CA VAL A 50 -7.17 7.23 4.42
C VAL A 50 -5.90 7.00 3.61
N VAL A 51 -5.74 7.67 2.47
CA VAL A 51 -4.53 7.56 1.63
C VAL A 51 -3.29 8.02 2.39
N GLU A 52 -3.38 9.15 3.09
CA GLU A 52 -2.28 9.67 3.91
C GLU A 52 -1.91 8.69 5.03
N GLN A 53 -2.89 8.13 5.73
CA GLN A 53 -2.66 7.12 6.76
C GLN A 53 -2.03 5.84 6.19
N MET A 54 -2.47 5.40 5.02
CA MET A 54 -1.88 4.24 4.33
C MET A 54 -0.43 4.52 3.93
N GLN A 55 -0.13 5.72 3.43
CA GLN A 55 1.22 6.12 3.08
C GLN A 55 2.13 6.14 4.32
N GLN A 56 1.70 6.76 5.41
CA GLN A 56 2.46 6.79 6.66
C GLN A 56 2.71 5.37 7.20
N THR A 57 1.69 4.51 7.17
CA THR A 57 1.83 3.11 7.59
C THR A 57 2.85 2.38 6.72
N TYR A 58 2.80 2.57 5.41
CA TYR A 58 3.75 1.99 4.47
C TYR A 58 5.19 2.45 4.73
N GLU A 59 5.38 3.76 4.94
CA GLU A 59 6.69 4.35 5.26
C GLU A 59 7.26 3.80 6.58
N LEU A 60 6.42 3.70 7.63
CA LEU A 60 6.83 3.13 8.92
C LEU A 60 7.23 1.66 8.79
N GLN A 61 6.45 0.84 8.08
CA GLN A 61 6.79 -0.56 7.85
C GLN A 61 8.08 -0.70 7.03
N THR A 62 8.23 0.09 5.98
CA THR A 62 9.43 0.08 5.13
C THR A 62 10.68 0.44 5.93
N ASN A 63 10.62 1.50 6.74
CA ASN A 63 11.71 1.89 7.60
C ASN A 63 12.04 0.82 8.67
N GLY A 64 11.01 0.14 9.17
CA GLY A 64 11.17 -1.01 10.07
C GLY A 64 11.98 -2.13 9.42
N TYR A 65 11.63 -2.52 8.20
CA TYR A 65 12.36 -3.56 7.46
C TYR A 65 13.81 -3.15 7.14
N TYR A 66 14.06 -1.90 6.75
CA TYR A 66 15.44 -1.44 6.55
C TYR A 66 16.25 -1.47 7.84
N SER A 67 15.67 -1.08 8.97
CA SER A 67 16.35 -1.17 10.26
C SER A 67 16.71 -2.61 10.61
N GLN A 68 15.84 -3.57 10.32
CA GLN A 68 16.11 -4.99 10.51
C GLN A 68 17.18 -5.51 9.55
N LEU A 69 17.17 -5.08 8.28
CA LEU A 69 18.23 -5.42 7.31
C LEU A 69 19.60 -4.87 7.73
N HIS A 70 19.64 -3.66 8.32
CA HIS A 70 20.89 -3.11 8.85
C HIS A 70 21.51 -3.96 9.96
N LEU A 71 20.71 -4.67 10.74
CA LEU A 71 21.26 -5.65 11.71
C LEU A 71 21.95 -6.80 11.00
N VAL A 72 21.35 -7.31 9.93
CA VAL A 72 21.97 -8.36 9.09
C VAL A 72 23.26 -7.83 8.44
N GLU A 73 23.21 -6.62 7.85
CA GLU A 73 24.39 -5.97 7.27
C GLU A 73 25.51 -5.82 8.31
N GLY A 74 25.19 -5.35 9.52
CA GLY A 74 26.15 -5.22 10.61
C GLY A 74 26.80 -6.55 10.99
N TYR A 75 26.01 -7.63 11.01
CA TYR A 75 26.52 -8.97 11.24
C TYR A 75 27.45 -9.43 10.10
N LEU A 76 27.04 -9.24 8.85
CA LEU A 76 27.80 -9.60 7.67
C LEU A 76 29.14 -8.85 7.60
N LEU A 77 29.15 -7.55 7.93
CA LEU A 77 30.38 -6.73 7.92
C LEU A 77 31.45 -7.21 8.92
N GLN A 78 31.04 -7.92 9.96
CA GLN A 78 31.98 -8.53 10.93
C GLN A 78 32.62 -9.82 10.41
N LYS A 79 32.07 -10.42 9.37
CA LYS A 79 32.55 -11.67 8.76
C LYS A 79 33.25 -11.33 7.44
N LYS A 80 34.42 -11.89 7.19
CA LYS A 80 35.11 -11.74 5.91
C LYS A 80 34.44 -12.52 4.78
N GLU A 81 33.84 -13.63 5.15
CA GLU A 81 33.14 -14.53 4.26
C GLU A 81 32.01 -15.21 5.05
N LEU A 82 30.86 -15.37 4.42
CA LEU A 82 29.70 -16.02 5.02
C LEU A 82 29.61 -17.45 4.51
N SER A 83 29.61 -18.42 5.43
CA SER A 83 29.14 -19.77 5.13
C SER A 83 27.79 -19.99 5.78
N LEU A 84 26.77 -20.28 4.96
CA LEU A 84 25.42 -20.57 5.43
C LEU A 84 25.34 -21.94 6.16
N GLU A 85 26.38 -22.78 6.01
CA GLU A 85 26.41 -24.11 6.63
C GLU A 85 26.86 -24.06 8.10
N THR A 86 27.47 -22.96 8.55
CA THR A 86 27.93 -22.86 9.95
C THR A 86 26.73 -22.70 10.89
N GLU A 87 26.77 -23.43 12.00
CA GLU A 87 25.71 -23.41 13.02
C GLU A 87 25.48 -22.00 13.59
N GLU A 88 26.55 -21.23 13.78
CA GLU A 88 26.49 -19.84 14.25
C GLU A 88 25.67 -18.95 13.32
N ASN A 89 25.92 -19.02 12.01
CA ASN A 89 25.24 -18.22 11.02
C ASN A 89 23.79 -18.65 10.88
N ARG A 90 23.54 -19.96 10.87
CA ARG A 90 22.18 -20.51 10.80
C ARG A 90 21.35 -20.03 11.99
N ASN A 91 21.86 -20.16 13.22
CA ASN A 91 21.18 -19.71 14.42
C ASN A 91 20.89 -18.20 14.39
N PHE A 92 21.82 -17.38 13.91
CA PHE A 92 21.62 -15.95 13.78
C PHE A 92 20.45 -15.64 12.83
N PHE A 93 20.42 -16.24 11.64
CA PHE A 93 19.38 -15.98 10.65
C PHE A 93 18.02 -16.55 11.06
N GLU A 94 17.96 -17.72 11.66
CA GLU A 94 16.72 -18.30 12.21
C GLU A 94 16.10 -17.39 13.29
N VAL A 95 16.93 -16.87 14.19
CA VAL A 95 16.46 -15.91 15.21
C VAL A 95 15.98 -14.63 14.56
N TRP A 96 16.74 -14.12 13.60
CA TRP A 96 16.37 -12.90 12.89
C TRP A 96 15.03 -13.07 12.13
N GLU A 97 14.84 -14.14 11.37
CA GLU A 97 13.60 -14.42 10.64
C GLU A 97 12.40 -14.55 11.59
N ARG A 98 12.59 -15.22 12.70
CA ARG A 98 11.54 -15.39 13.72
C ARG A 98 11.15 -14.04 14.37
N GLU A 99 12.13 -13.22 14.76
CA GLU A 99 11.87 -11.95 15.44
C GLU A 99 11.36 -10.86 14.47
N SER A 100 11.77 -10.93 13.20
CA SER A 100 11.33 -9.99 12.16
C SER A 100 10.01 -10.40 11.48
N GLU A 101 9.53 -11.62 11.73
CA GLU A 101 8.40 -12.24 11.01
C GLU A 101 8.57 -12.13 9.47
N SER A 102 9.83 -12.20 9.01
CA SER A 102 10.21 -11.98 7.61
C SER A 102 11.13 -13.08 7.13
N THR A 103 11.16 -13.33 5.82
CA THR A 103 12.09 -14.28 5.21
C THR A 103 13.28 -13.55 4.64
N LEU A 104 14.50 -13.96 4.99
CA LEU A 104 15.74 -13.42 4.47
C LEU A 104 16.16 -14.14 3.19
N LEU A 105 16.42 -13.39 2.15
CA LEU A 105 16.87 -13.91 0.86
C LEU A 105 18.16 -13.23 0.43
N PHE A 106 19.17 -14.03 0.10
CA PHE A 106 20.41 -13.56 -0.50
C PHE A 106 20.29 -13.63 -2.02
N LEU A 107 20.27 -12.48 -2.66
CA LEU A 107 20.08 -12.36 -4.10
C LEU A 107 21.41 -12.48 -4.84
N GLN A 108 21.49 -13.39 -5.80
CA GLN A 108 22.63 -13.53 -6.70
C GLN A 108 22.47 -12.65 -7.95
N GLU A 109 23.59 -12.28 -8.57
CA GLU A 109 23.60 -11.48 -9.81
C GLU A 109 22.84 -12.10 -10.98
N ASN A 110 22.70 -13.43 -10.98
CA ASN A 110 21.97 -14.17 -12.01
C ASN A 110 20.44 -14.22 -11.79
N GLY A 111 19.91 -13.51 -10.78
CA GLY A 111 18.49 -13.48 -10.42
C GLY A 111 18.02 -14.69 -9.61
N LYS A 112 18.93 -15.55 -9.16
CA LYS A 112 18.61 -16.61 -8.19
C LYS A 112 18.74 -16.05 -6.78
N ALA A 113 17.98 -16.63 -5.87
CA ALA A 113 18.12 -16.33 -4.45
C ALA A 113 18.48 -17.60 -3.66
N ILE A 114 19.11 -17.37 -2.52
CA ILE A 114 19.41 -18.40 -1.55
C ILE A 114 18.76 -17.95 -0.24
N THR A 115 17.96 -18.82 0.36
CA THR A 115 17.39 -18.59 1.69
C THR A 115 18.46 -18.72 2.78
N ALA A 116 18.15 -18.26 3.98
CA ALA A 116 19.07 -18.34 5.12
C ALA A 116 19.47 -19.79 5.49
N ASP A 117 18.62 -20.77 5.19
CA ASP A 117 18.90 -22.20 5.37
C ASP A 117 19.73 -22.84 4.23
N GLY A 118 20.09 -22.05 3.21
CA GLY A 118 20.89 -22.49 2.06
C GLY A 118 20.06 -23.05 0.90
N THR A 119 18.73 -23.06 0.99
CA THR A 119 17.86 -23.53 -0.10
C THR A 119 17.93 -22.57 -1.28
N LYS A 120 18.11 -23.09 -2.48
CA LYS A 120 18.17 -22.28 -3.71
C LYS A 120 16.79 -22.10 -4.29
N MET A 121 16.39 -20.85 -4.45
CA MET A 121 15.12 -20.46 -5.05
C MET A 121 15.35 -19.72 -6.37
N ARG A 122 14.45 -19.92 -7.33
CA ARG A 122 14.41 -19.10 -8.52
C ARG A 122 13.39 -17.99 -8.33
N ILE A 123 13.87 -16.74 -8.36
CA ILE A 123 13.05 -15.57 -8.19
C ILE A 123 13.03 -14.83 -9.52
N ASP A 124 11.85 -14.59 -10.08
CA ASP A 124 11.70 -13.75 -11.28
C ASP A 124 11.70 -12.27 -10.85
N ILE A 125 12.90 -11.71 -10.77
CA ILE A 125 13.08 -10.29 -10.48
C ILE A 125 12.99 -9.50 -11.78
N PRO A 126 12.14 -8.46 -11.85
CA PRO A 126 12.07 -7.60 -13.02
C PRO A 126 13.45 -6.99 -13.34
N SER A 127 13.85 -7.02 -14.62
CA SER A 127 15.15 -6.54 -15.09
C SER A 127 15.45 -5.10 -14.66
N LYS A 128 14.43 -4.25 -14.57
CA LYS A 128 14.55 -2.88 -14.07
C LYS A 128 14.97 -2.86 -12.60
N LEU A 129 14.41 -3.74 -11.77
CA LEU A 129 14.74 -3.84 -10.35
C LEU A 129 16.20 -4.30 -10.17
N LEU A 130 16.64 -5.30 -10.97
CA LEU A 130 18.04 -5.74 -10.97
C LEU A 130 19.02 -4.63 -11.36
N LEU A 131 18.63 -3.77 -12.31
CA LEU A 131 19.44 -2.61 -12.70
C LEU A 131 19.56 -1.59 -11.57
N ASP A 132 18.45 -1.27 -10.90
CA ASP A 132 18.44 -0.34 -9.77
C ASP A 132 19.30 -0.89 -8.61
N LEU A 133 19.24 -2.20 -8.34
CA LEU A 133 20.09 -2.86 -7.35
C LEU A 133 21.58 -2.79 -7.72
N ARG A 134 21.94 -3.03 -8.97
CA ARG A 134 23.33 -2.89 -9.46
C ARG A 134 23.88 -1.48 -9.31
N ASN A 135 22.99 -0.49 -9.35
CA ASN A 135 23.34 0.92 -9.12
C ASN A 135 23.46 1.28 -7.62
N GLY A 136 23.30 0.33 -6.73
CA GLY A 136 23.44 0.52 -5.28
C GLY A 136 22.25 1.19 -4.62
N HIS A 137 21.08 1.17 -5.25
CA HIS A 137 19.88 1.73 -4.65
C HIS A 137 19.17 0.72 -3.77
N ASN A 138 18.89 1.09 -2.53
CA ASN A 138 17.98 0.35 -1.67
C ASN A 138 16.56 0.50 -2.19
N ILE A 139 15.82 -0.59 -2.24
CA ILE A 139 14.48 -0.63 -2.82
C ILE A 139 13.52 -1.25 -1.84
N ALA A 140 12.39 -0.56 -1.59
CA ALA A 140 11.22 -1.17 -0.99
C ALA A 140 10.07 -1.13 -2.00
N LYS A 141 9.51 -2.28 -2.30
CA LYS A 141 8.44 -2.39 -3.29
C LYS A 141 7.47 -3.51 -2.92
N LEU A 142 6.19 -3.25 -3.16
CA LEU A 142 5.19 -4.30 -3.15
C LEU A 142 5.33 -5.14 -4.43
N VAL A 143 5.65 -6.41 -4.27
CA VAL A 143 5.82 -7.35 -5.38
C VAL A 143 4.76 -8.44 -5.27
N ALA A 144 4.02 -8.66 -6.36
CA ALA A 144 3.18 -9.84 -6.46
C ALA A 144 4.09 -11.05 -6.74
N TRP A 145 4.10 -12.01 -5.84
CA TRP A 145 4.93 -13.17 -5.94
C TRP A 145 4.10 -14.42 -6.24
N ASN A 146 4.52 -15.13 -7.27
CA ASN A 146 3.87 -16.36 -7.72
C ASN A 146 4.93 -17.47 -7.68
N HIS A 147 5.12 -18.10 -6.54
CA HIS A 147 6.04 -19.21 -6.39
C HIS A 147 5.33 -20.41 -5.78
N GLU A 148 5.64 -21.62 -6.28
CA GLU A 148 5.00 -22.87 -5.82
C GLU A 148 5.20 -23.13 -4.32
N GLU A 149 6.29 -22.65 -3.73
CA GLU A 149 6.64 -22.82 -2.33
C GLU A 149 6.17 -21.67 -1.42
N ILE A 150 5.80 -20.52 -1.99
CA ILE A 150 5.30 -19.36 -1.25
C ILE A 150 3.85 -19.13 -1.67
N GLN A 151 2.95 -18.98 -0.70
CA GLN A 151 1.54 -18.73 -0.99
C GLN A 151 1.40 -17.55 -1.94
N ASN A 152 0.60 -17.71 -2.99
CA ASN A 152 0.31 -16.65 -3.94
C ASN A 152 -0.22 -15.41 -3.22
N GLY A 153 0.52 -14.30 -3.28
CA GLY A 153 0.17 -13.08 -2.57
C GLY A 153 0.99 -11.86 -3.02
N ALA A 154 0.67 -10.72 -2.44
CA ALA A 154 1.47 -9.53 -2.57
C ALA A 154 2.37 -9.40 -1.32
N TYR A 155 3.66 -9.30 -1.54
CA TYR A 155 4.66 -9.20 -0.49
C TYR A 155 5.35 -7.84 -0.55
N LEU A 156 5.58 -7.25 0.62
CA LEU A 156 6.48 -6.11 0.73
C LEU A 156 7.91 -6.64 0.76
N VAL A 157 8.69 -6.30 -0.26
CA VAL A 157 10.08 -6.69 -0.38
C VAL A 157 10.94 -5.47 -0.13
N ALA A 158 11.79 -5.52 0.90
CA ALA A 158 12.83 -4.56 1.14
C ALA A 158 14.17 -5.21 0.74
N ILE A 159 14.94 -4.53 -0.10
CA ILE A 159 16.21 -5.03 -0.61
C ILE A 159 17.28 -4.01 -0.27
N SER A 160 18.30 -4.45 0.45
CA SER A 160 19.51 -3.69 0.67
C SER A 160 20.61 -4.15 -0.27
N CYS A 161 21.34 -3.21 -0.83
CA CYS A 161 22.35 -3.45 -1.86
C CYS A 161 23.75 -3.42 -1.25
N GLN A 162 24.11 -4.48 -0.53
CA GLN A 162 25.48 -4.67 -0.06
C GLN A 162 26.08 -5.91 -0.74
N PRO A 163 27.14 -5.74 -1.58
CA PRO A 163 27.80 -6.89 -2.18
C PRO A 163 28.50 -7.72 -1.09
N TYR A 164 28.18 -9.00 -1.05
CA TYR A 164 28.77 -9.91 -0.09
C TYR A 164 29.15 -11.26 -0.74
N ARG A 165 30.23 -11.90 -0.25
CA ARG A 165 30.63 -13.22 -0.72
C ARG A 165 30.03 -14.29 0.17
N ILE A 166 29.29 -15.23 -0.44
CA ILE A 166 28.73 -16.38 0.24
C ILE A 166 29.39 -17.64 -0.31
N ASP A 167 29.94 -18.47 0.57
CA ASP A 167 30.60 -19.73 0.24
C ASP A 167 31.66 -19.58 -0.88
N GLY A 168 32.46 -18.51 -0.85
CA GLY A 168 33.55 -18.26 -1.79
C GLY A 168 33.13 -17.80 -3.20
N LYS A 169 31.84 -17.43 -3.38
CA LYS A 169 31.30 -16.98 -4.66
C LYS A 169 30.88 -15.52 -4.62
#